data_68423b9c18c9086bb736942865ec63c3
#
_entry.id   68423b9c18c9086bb736942865ec63c3
#
_cell.length_a   1.000
_cell.length_b   1.000
_cell.length_c   1.000
_cell.angle_alpha   90.00
_cell.angle_beta   90.00
_cell.angle_gamma   90.00
#
_symmetry.space_group_name_H-M   'P 1'
#
loop_
_entity.id
_entity.type
_entity.pdbx_description
1 polymer ?
#
loop_
_entity_poly.entity_id
_entity_poly.type
_entity_poly.pdbx_seq_one_letter_code
_entity_poly.pdbx_strand_id
1 'polypeptide(L)'
;MNKGAWVAIWGKGFGAERGASTVTIGGGLASAYPVWTDGKIIFQLGPAAKTGNILVNVKGKDGSHASNGVPFTVRGGRIYFVATNGSDRRRGTFEAPWKSIVRAKDSMAPGDITYIENGVTQTAEDSFTASLSMDRRGSSNSGKPGAPKALVAYPGAKVTIGKEHGLAYAIRTPNIPAREDYWVFSQLHIIGGTQAMDIGGVGWRIIGNEMECPGADGQVGCVEASGANQMRFYGNEVHNAGMRPASSKFYHAVYFSTDSNHIDVGWNHIHDNFTCRALQFHSSPLCKPNCGAVDTTGLNQYDLHVHDNLIHGDNCNGINFATVDPSKGAVEAYNNVIYHVGLMDAKGDGGAFSCIYVAGITNHGAEGTGTVEVFNNTLYDCGANNSRNADGSRGAFAVGGGPRSLNMRLRNNIVQQNGGEIYIDGNKSQINGDKNLWYGAGSGPGQTQNNINADPQFVNPQFVNPQLVNPQFVNPGGADFHLRGSSPAKDAGAAVAPNNPLVPGSAQPTDKDGVTRPQGKAFDLGAYEIPN
;
A
#
# COMPACT_ATOMS: atom_id res chain seq x y z
N MET A 1 -20.80 -23.43 19.80
CA MET A 1 -21.47 -22.33 19.07
C MET A 1 -20.72 -22.13 17.74
N ASN A 2 -21.38 -22.29 16.60
CA ASN A 2 -20.76 -21.99 15.30
C ASN A 2 -20.70 -20.46 15.12
N LYS A 3 -19.68 -19.83 15.67
CA LYS A 3 -19.42 -18.42 15.42
C LYS A 3 -18.73 -18.31 14.06
N GLY A 4 -19.27 -17.47 13.16
CA GLY A 4 -18.67 -17.20 11.86
C GLY A 4 -17.37 -16.40 11.97
N ALA A 5 -16.68 -16.24 10.85
CA ALA A 5 -15.45 -15.42 10.77
C ALA A 5 -15.77 -13.93 11.02
N TRP A 6 -14.77 -13.22 11.52
CA TRP A 6 -14.78 -11.76 11.60
C TRP A 6 -14.42 -11.17 10.24
N VAL A 7 -15.11 -10.10 9.87
CA VAL A 7 -14.90 -9.35 8.64
C VAL A 7 -14.69 -7.89 9.01
N ALA A 8 -13.63 -7.28 8.47
CA ALA A 8 -13.41 -5.85 8.56
C ALA A 8 -13.74 -5.21 7.21
N ILE A 9 -14.48 -4.10 7.25
CA ILE A 9 -14.72 -3.23 6.11
C ILE A 9 -14.29 -1.81 6.43
N TRP A 10 -13.80 -1.11 5.44
CA TRP A 10 -13.44 0.30 5.49
C TRP A 10 -14.33 1.07 4.52
N GLY A 11 -14.62 2.31 4.84
CA GLY A 11 -15.46 3.19 4.05
C GLY A 11 -15.61 4.55 4.72
N LYS A 12 -16.71 5.25 4.43
CA LYS A 12 -17.03 6.55 4.99
C LYS A 12 -18.55 6.68 5.18
N GLY A 13 -18.96 7.43 6.19
CA GLY A 13 -20.38 7.69 6.43
C GLY A 13 -21.12 6.55 7.10
N PHE A 14 -20.43 5.66 7.81
CA PHE A 14 -21.07 4.60 8.61
C PHE A 14 -21.69 5.15 9.91
N GLY A 15 -21.35 6.39 10.27
CA GLY A 15 -21.70 7.03 11.53
C GLY A 15 -20.73 6.71 12.66
N ALA A 16 -20.54 7.68 13.57
CA ALA A 16 -19.62 7.54 14.70
C ALA A 16 -20.00 6.38 15.63
N GLU A 17 -21.29 6.04 15.69
CA GLU A 17 -21.84 4.95 16.49
C GLU A 17 -22.83 4.11 15.68
N ARG A 18 -22.91 2.82 15.99
CA ARG A 18 -23.79 1.88 15.29
C ARG A 18 -25.28 2.23 15.42
N GLY A 19 -25.73 2.58 16.61
CA GLY A 19 -27.15 2.75 16.87
C GLY A 19 -27.98 1.54 16.39
N ALA A 20 -28.99 1.79 15.55
CA ALA A 20 -29.83 0.76 14.94
C ALA A 20 -29.32 0.26 13.56
N SER A 21 -28.12 0.70 13.13
CA SER A 21 -27.52 0.31 11.85
C SER A 21 -27.11 -1.18 11.85
N THR A 22 -27.10 -1.78 10.67
CA THR A 22 -26.84 -3.21 10.49
C THR A 22 -25.95 -3.47 9.27
N VAL A 23 -25.28 -4.61 9.26
CA VAL A 23 -24.58 -5.13 8.09
C VAL A 23 -25.26 -6.43 7.64
N THR A 24 -25.47 -6.55 6.34
CA THR A 24 -25.96 -7.78 5.73
C THR A 24 -24.94 -8.37 4.76
N ILE A 25 -24.89 -9.68 4.66
CA ILE A 25 -24.00 -10.45 3.77
C ILE A 25 -24.85 -11.42 2.97
N GLY A 26 -25.00 -11.17 1.66
CA GLY A 26 -25.92 -11.95 0.83
C GLY A 26 -27.35 -12.01 1.40
N GLY A 27 -27.80 -10.94 2.07
CA GLY A 27 -29.09 -10.86 2.74
C GLY A 27 -29.13 -11.37 4.18
N GLY A 28 -28.11 -12.08 4.67
CA GLY A 28 -28.03 -12.53 6.06
C GLY A 28 -27.43 -11.48 6.98
N LEU A 29 -27.99 -11.27 8.18
CA LEU A 29 -27.49 -10.30 9.16
C LEU A 29 -26.18 -10.75 9.78
N ALA A 30 -25.28 -9.78 10.06
CA ALA A 30 -24.13 -9.98 10.93
C ALA A 30 -24.58 -10.20 12.39
N SER A 31 -23.80 -10.97 13.16
CA SER A 31 -24.17 -11.42 14.51
C SER A 31 -23.55 -10.60 15.64
N ALA A 32 -22.44 -9.88 15.40
CA ALA A 32 -21.75 -9.05 16.39
C ALA A 32 -20.96 -7.93 15.71
N TYR A 33 -20.71 -6.84 16.45
CA TYR A 33 -20.04 -5.64 15.94
C TYR A 33 -19.07 -5.11 17.01
N PRO A 34 -17.85 -5.67 17.15
CA PRO A 34 -16.88 -5.21 18.15
C PRO A 34 -16.31 -3.84 17.85
N VAL A 35 -16.30 -3.42 16.57
CA VAL A 35 -15.85 -2.09 16.15
C VAL A 35 -16.88 -1.49 15.22
N TRP A 36 -17.26 -0.26 15.52
CA TRP A 36 -18.07 0.58 14.65
C TRP A 36 -17.58 2.02 14.77
N THR A 37 -17.10 2.56 13.67
CA THR A 37 -16.70 3.96 13.52
C THR A 37 -17.22 4.46 12.19
N ASP A 38 -17.12 5.76 11.93
CA ASP A 38 -17.52 6.33 10.65
C ASP A 38 -16.76 5.74 9.44
N GLY A 39 -15.48 5.35 9.66
CA GLY A 39 -14.60 4.83 8.60
C GLY A 39 -14.34 3.32 8.64
N LYS A 40 -14.73 2.61 9.71
CA LYS A 40 -14.39 1.19 9.87
C LYS A 40 -15.45 0.44 10.66
N ILE A 41 -15.84 -0.71 10.15
CA ILE A 41 -16.69 -1.66 10.88
C ILE A 41 -16.00 -3.02 10.91
N ILE A 42 -15.94 -3.65 12.11
CA ILE A 42 -15.63 -5.07 12.26
C ILE A 42 -16.90 -5.76 12.72
N PHE A 43 -17.30 -6.80 12.02
CA PHE A 43 -18.48 -7.58 12.35
C PHE A 43 -18.25 -9.08 12.19
N GLN A 44 -19.08 -9.89 12.82
CA GLN A 44 -19.01 -11.35 12.72
C GLN A 44 -20.08 -11.85 11.74
N LEU A 45 -19.70 -12.79 10.87
CA LEU A 45 -20.67 -13.46 10.00
C LEU A 45 -21.74 -14.15 10.84
N GLY A 46 -22.99 -13.83 10.56
CA GLY A 46 -24.13 -14.49 11.19
C GLY A 46 -24.46 -15.82 10.55
N PRO A 47 -25.33 -16.62 11.18
CA PRO A 47 -25.65 -17.97 10.71
C PRO A 47 -26.37 -18.00 9.35
N ALA A 48 -27.03 -16.90 8.96
CA ALA A 48 -27.73 -16.78 7.67
C ALA A 48 -26.88 -16.08 6.60
N ALA A 49 -25.60 -15.75 6.87
CA ALA A 49 -24.72 -15.13 5.89
C ALA A 49 -24.47 -16.06 4.69
N LYS A 50 -24.57 -15.54 3.49
CA LYS A 50 -24.39 -16.25 2.21
C LYS A 50 -23.44 -15.45 1.32
N THR A 51 -22.85 -16.10 0.33
CA THR A 51 -22.15 -15.43 -0.75
C THR A 51 -23.08 -14.41 -1.43
N GLY A 52 -22.59 -13.19 -1.60
CA GLY A 52 -23.34 -12.05 -2.13
C GLY A 52 -22.73 -10.73 -1.61
N ASN A 53 -23.40 -9.64 -1.83
CA ASN A 53 -22.88 -8.34 -1.41
C ASN A 53 -22.93 -8.16 0.11
N ILE A 54 -21.85 -7.55 0.66
CA ILE A 54 -21.90 -6.88 1.95
C ILE A 54 -22.55 -5.52 1.74
N LEU A 55 -23.56 -5.21 2.55
CA LEU A 55 -24.24 -3.93 2.57
C LEU A 55 -24.29 -3.41 4.01
N VAL A 56 -23.94 -2.15 4.21
CA VAL A 56 -24.14 -1.44 5.47
C VAL A 56 -25.43 -0.65 5.35
N ASN A 57 -26.39 -0.93 6.23
CA ASN A 57 -27.65 -0.18 6.32
C ASN A 57 -27.51 0.79 7.50
N VAL A 58 -27.13 2.02 7.19
CA VAL A 58 -27.00 3.11 8.18
C VAL A 58 -28.38 3.67 8.50
N LYS A 59 -28.70 3.76 9.79
CA LYS A 59 -29.92 4.42 10.28
C LYS A 59 -29.54 5.72 10.98
N GLY A 60 -29.77 6.84 10.29
CA GLY A 60 -29.61 8.19 10.83
C GLY A 60 -30.94 8.82 11.22
N LYS A 61 -30.87 10.06 11.74
CA LYS A 61 -32.05 10.88 12.05
C LYS A 61 -32.88 11.20 10.81
N ASP A 62 -32.22 11.26 9.65
CA ASP A 62 -32.81 11.65 8.36
C ASP A 62 -33.27 10.45 7.52
N GLY A 63 -33.32 9.26 8.12
CA GLY A 63 -33.76 8.04 7.44
C GLY A 63 -32.74 6.92 7.40
N SER A 64 -32.96 5.95 6.52
CA SER A 64 -32.08 4.80 6.33
C SER A 64 -31.42 4.88 4.96
N HIS A 65 -30.10 4.71 4.94
CA HIS A 65 -29.32 4.66 3.71
C HIS A 65 -28.56 3.33 3.64
N ALA A 66 -28.49 2.72 2.46
CA ALA A 66 -27.65 1.56 2.21
C ALA A 66 -26.35 1.99 1.54
N SER A 67 -25.22 1.42 1.96
CA SER A 67 -23.95 1.60 1.27
C SER A 67 -23.98 0.97 -0.14
N ASN A 68 -22.97 1.29 -0.97
CA ASN A 68 -22.65 0.46 -2.11
C ASN A 68 -22.44 -1.01 -1.67
N GLY A 69 -22.73 -1.94 -2.56
CA GLY A 69 -22.53 -3.37 -2.31
C GLY A 69 -21.09 -3.80 -2.64
N VAL A 70 -20.45 -4.49 -1.71
CA VAL A 70 -19.13 -5.08 -1.94
C VAL A 70 -19.28 -6.60 -2.08
N PRO A 71 -18.91 -7.19 -3.22
CA PRO A 71 -19.00 -8.64 -3.42
C PRO A 71 -18.18 -9.40 -2.37
N PHE A 72 -18.79 -10.40 -1.77
CA PHE A 72 -18.17 -11.21 -0.74
C PHE A 72 -18.51 -12.69 -0.91
N THR A 73 -17.51 -13.56 -0.78
CA THR A 73 -17.67 -15.00 -0.87
C THR A 73 -17.59 -15.64 0.51
N VAL A 74 -18.68 -16.22 0.96
CA VAL A 74 -18.67 -17.08 2.15
C VAL A 74 -18.11 -18.44 1.75
N ARG A 75 -17.03 -18.84 2.41
CA ARG A 75 -16.32 -20.09 2.13
C ARG A 75 -16.23 -20.99 3.36
N GLY A 76 -16.03 -22.26 3.14
CA GLY A 76 -15.71 -23.23 4.19
C GLY A 76 -14.27 -23.06 4.71
N GLY A 77 -14.01 -23.59 5.87
CA GLY A 77 -12.72 -23.59 6.55
C GLY A 77 -12.93 -23.70 8.06
N ARG A 78 -11.85 -24.02 8.80
CA ARG A 78 -11.87 -24.06 10.26
C ARG A 78 -11.40 -22.72 10.82
N ILE A 79 -11.89 -22.40 12.01
CA ILE A 79 -11.45 -21.25 12.76
C ILE A 79 -10.71 -21.73 13.98
N TYR A 80 -9.44 -21.29 14.10
CA TYR A 80 -8.56 -21.61 15.21
C TYR A 80 -8.22 -20.36 16.01
N PHE A 81 -7.64 -20.57 17.20
CA PHE A 81 -7.27 -19.53 18.15
C PHE A 81 -5.90 -19.79 18.74
N VAL A 82 -5.13 -18.69 18.88
CA VAL A 82 -3.87 -18.64 19.63
C VAL A 82 -4.03 -17.65 20.78
N ALA A 83 -3.65 -18.04 21.98
CA ALA A 83 -3.79 -17.21 23.18
C ALA A 83 -2.59 -17.35 24.12
N THR A 84 -2.32 -16.34 24.93
CA THR A 84 -1.22 -16.34 25.91
C THR A 84 -1.33 -17.46 26.95
N ASN A 85 -2.54 -17.87 27.29
CA ASN A 85 -2.86 -18.99 28.20
C ASN A 85 -3.09 -20.32 27.45
N GLY A 86 -2.81 -20.36 26.14
CA GLY A 86 -2.96 -21.54 25.30
C GLY A 86 -1.91 -22.62 25.55
N SER A 87 -2.04 -23.74 24.82
CA SER A 87 -1.05 -24.82 24.79
C SER A 87 -1.05 -25.50 23.42
N ASP A 88 0.12 -25.72 22.83
CA ASP A 88 0.26 -26.32 21.50
C ASP A 88 -0.15 -27.82 21.45
N ARG A 89 -0.43 -28.42 22.60
CA ARG A 89 -1.02 -29.76 22.73
C ARG A 89 -2.54 -29.77 22.62
N ARG A 90 -3.18 -28.60 22.69
CA ARG A 90 -4.65 -28.45 22.57
C ARG A 90 -5.10 -28.45 21.12
N ARG A 91 -6.42 -28.33 20.91
CA ARG A 91 -7.06 -28.44 19.58
C ARG A 91 -7.08 -27.11 18.78
N GLY A 92 -6.71 -25.99 19.39
CA GLY A 92 -6.77 -24.66 18.76
C GLY A 92 -8.19 -24.08 18.67
N THR A 93 -9.15 -24.62 19.41
CA THR A 93 -10.50 -24.02 19.50
C THR A 93 -10.51 -22.81 20.43
N PHE A 94 -11.57 -22.03 20.43
CA PHE A 94 -11.70 -20.89 21.33
C PHE A 94 -11.55 -21.26 22.81
N GLU A 95 -12.14 -22.37 23.23
CA GLU A 95 -12.07 -22.89 24.61
C GLU A 95 -10.75 -23.61 24.92
N ALA A 96 -10.02 -24.03 23.89
CA ALA A 96 -8.76 -24.76 24.01
C ALA A 96 -7.73 -24.25 22.98
N PRO A 97 -7.29 -22.97 23.09
CA PRO A 97 -6.42 -22.33 22.11
C PRO A 97 -5.01 -22.91 22.09
N TRP A 98 -4.32 -22.75 20.99
CA TRP A 98 -2.88 -22.98 20.90
C TRP A 98 -2.11 -21.87 21.62
N LYS A 99 -0.82 -22.12 21.86
CA LYS A 99 0.10 -21.19 22.52
C LYS A 99 0.86 -20.33 21.51
N SER A 100 1.32 -20.94 20.42
CA SER A 100 2.24 -20.32 19.47
C SER A 100 1.62 -20.08 18.09
N ILE A 101 2.04 -19.00 17.43
CA ILE A 101 1.67 -18.70 16.03
C ILE A 101 2.28 -19.75 15.09
N VAL A 102 3.48 -20.25 15.40
CA VAL A 102 4.14 -21.33 14.64
C VAL A 102 3.26 -22.57 14.59
N ARG A 103 2.74 -23.01 15.76
CA ARG A 103 1.82 -24.15 15.82
C ARG A 103 0.58 -23.94 14.95
N ALA A 104 0.01 -22.75 14.98
CA ALA A 104 -1.14 -22.41 14.17
C ALA A 104 -0.81 -22.50 12.67
N LYS A 105 0.23 -21.80 12.25
CA LYS A 105 0.72 -21.81 10.86
C LYS A 105 0.90 -23.23 10.33
N ASP A 106 1.55 -24.11 11.10
CA ASP A 106 1.83 -25.50 10.70
C ASP A 106 0.62 -26.42 10.69
N SER A 107 -0.45 -26.04 11.39
CA SER A 107 -1.65 -26.89 11.53
C SER A 107 -2.77 -26.56 10.56
N MET A 108 -2.75 -25.36 9.96
CA MET A 108 -3.80 -24.90 9.07
C MET A 108 -3.83 -25.66 7.75
N ALA A 109 -5.03 -26.02 7.30
CA ALA A 109 -5.32 -26.44 5.95
C ALA A 109 -5.73 -25.23 5.08
N PRO A 110 -5.68 -25.35 3.74
CA PRO A 110 -6.25 -24.33 2.86
C PRO A 110 -7.69 -23.98 3.22
N GLY A 111 -7.96 -22.69 3.38
CA GLY A 111 -9.27 -22.17 3.80
C GLY A 111 -9.38 -21.84 5.29
N ASP A 112 -8.47 -22.31 6.12
CA ASP A 112 -8.52 -22.09 7.58
C ASP A 112 -8.12 -20.66 7.95
N ILE A 113 -8.67 -20.19 9.07
CA ILE A 113 -8.35 -18.90 9.70
C ILE A 113 -7.88 -19.15 11.11
N THR A 114 -6.79 -18.54 11.53
CA THR A 114 -6.39 -18.46 12.92
C THR A 114 -6.52 -17.03 13.43
N TYR A 115 -7.34 -16.85 14.47
CA TYR A 115 -7.38 -15.61 15.24
C TYR A 115 -6.38 -15.67 16.38
N ILE A 116 -5.59 -14.60 16.49
CA ILE A 116 -4.54 -14.46 17.50
C ILE A 116 -5.01 -13.45 18.54
N GLU A 117 -5.10 -13.87 19.77
CA GLU A 117 -5.63 -13.08 20.88
C GLU A 117 -4.61 -12.05 21.40
N ASN A 118 -5.12 -11.11 22.18
CA ASN A 118 -4.35 -9.99 22.70
C ASN A 118 -3.14 -10.44 23.52
N GLY A 119 -1.99 -9.76 23.32
CA GLY A 119 -0.74 -9.98 24.04
C GLY A 119 0.09 -11.15 23.54
N VAL A 120 -0.35 -11.87 22.51
CA VAL A 120 0.47 -12.92 21.88
C VAL A 120 1.63 -12.27 21.12
N THR A 121 2.84 -12.79 21.34
CA THR A 121 4.06 -12.36 20.66
C THR A 121 4.79 -13.57 20.07
N GLN A 122 5.43 -13.37 18.90
CA GLN A 122 6.28 -14.36 18.24
C GLN A 122 7.64 -13.72 17.95
N THR A 123 8.58 -13.80 18.89
CA THR A 123 9.91 -13.16 18.80
C THR A 123 11.06 -14.13 18.73
N ALA A 124 10.82 -15.39 19.13
CA ALA A 124 11.81 -16.45 19.01
C ALA A 124 11.91 -16.92 17.56
N GLU A 125 13.08 -17.42 17.20
CA GLU A 125 13.29 -17.99 15.87
C GLU A 125 12.41 -19.24 15.66
N ASP A 126 11.67 -19.26 14.56
CA ASP A 126 11.03 -20.45 14.01
C ASP A 126 12.06 -21.21 13.15
N SER A 127 12.56 -20.58 12.09
CA SER A 127 13.66 -21.06 11.26
C SER A 127 14.16 -19.95 10.29
N PHE A 128 15.29 -20.20 9.63
CA PHE A 128 15.84 -19.29 8.59
C PHE A 128 16.06 -17.85 9.06
N THR A 129 16.50 -17.64 10.31
CA THR A 129 16.68 -16.31 10.92
C THR A 129 15.41 -15.47 10.95
N ALA A 130 14.24 -16.12 10.93
CA ALA A 130 12.92 -15.48 10.98
C ALA A 130 12.17 -15.84 12.25
N SER A 131 11.42 -14.88 12.80
CA SER A 131 10.50 -15.14 13.89
C SER A 131 9.35 -16.04 13.44
N LEU A 132 8.95 -15.95 12.17
CA LEU A 132 7.95 -16.81 11.53
C LEU A 132 8.40 -17.16 10.12
N SER A 133 8.87 -18.38 9.90
CA SER A 133 9.13 -18.94 8.57
C SER A 133 7.86 -19.52 7.97
N MET A 134 7.57 -19.21 6.71
CA MET A 134 6.27 -19.56 6.11
C MET A 134 6.20 -21.00 5.61
N ASP A 135 7.33 -21.66 5.46
CA ASP A 135 7.36 -23.10 5.17
C ASP A 135 6.88 -23.95 6.35
N ARG A 136 6.63 -25.20 6.09
CA ARG A 136 6.36 -26.20 7.10
C ARG A 136 7.54 -27.17 7.19
N ARG A 137 8.62 -26.76 7.89
CA ARG A 137 9.83 -27.58 8.08
C ARG A 137 10.39 -28.13 6.75
N GLY A 138 10.57 -27.24 5.77
CA GLY A 138 11.06 -27.58 4.43
C GLY A 138 10.00 -28.11 3.46
N SER A 139 8.73 -28.17 3.86
CA SER A 139 7.61 -28.52 2.97
C SER A 139 6.74 -27.30 2.71
N SER A 140 6.07 -27.26 1.54
CA SER A 140 5.12 -26.18 1.24
C SER A 140 3.99 -26.09 2.28
N ASN A 141 3.66 -24.87 2.63
CA ASN A 141 2.60 -24.52 3.57
C ASN A 141 1.55 -23.60 2.94
N SER A 142 1.40 -23.66 1.64
CA SER A 142 0.52 -22.79 0.86
C SER A 142 -0.97 -22.98 1.16
N GLY A 143 -1.73 -21.89 0.97
CA GLY A 143 -3.17 -21.96 0.75
C GLY A 143 -3.50 -22.42 -0.68
N LYS A 144 -4.70 -22.07 -1.18
CA LYS A 144 -5.13 -22.38 -2.56
C LYS A 144 -5.98 -21.22 -3.11
N PRO A 145 -6.14 -21.11 -4.43
CA PRO A 145 -7.12 -20.19 -5.02
C PRO A 145 -8.50 -20.35 -4.38
N GLY A 146 -9.11 -19.27 -3.96
CA GLY A 146 -10.40 -19.29 -3.26
C GLY A 146 -10.38 -19.83 -1.82
N ALA A 147 -9.27 -20.41 -1.37
CA ALA A 147 -9.10 -20.99 -0.03
C ALA A 147 -7.74 -20.59 0.60
N PRO A 148 -7.44 -19.29 0.76
CA PRO A 148 -6.22 -18.84 1.41
C PRO A 148 -6.22 -19.25 2.88
N LYS A 149 -5.02 -19.39 3.46
CA LYS A 149 -4.82 -19.48 4.91
C LYS A 149 -4.70 -18.08 5.48
N ALA A 150 -5.21 -17.84 6.67
CA ALA A 150 -5.21 -16.51 7.27
C ALA A 150 -4.72 -16.51 8.72
N LEU A 151 -3.74 -15.65 9.02
CA LEU A 151 -3.31 -15.28 10.37
C LEU A 151 -3.79 -13.85 10.63
N VAL A 152 -4.68 -13.69 11.60
CA VAL A 152 -5.41 -12.44 11.83
C VAL A 152 -5.43 -12.14 13.33
N ALA A 153 -5.12 -10.91 13.73
CA ALA A 153 -5.35 -10.51 15.10
C ALA A 153 -6.86 -10.55 15.43
N TYR A 154 -7.20 -11.08 16.60
CA TYR A 154 -8.59 -11.03 17.06
C TYR A 154 -9.05 -9.56 17.17
N PRO A 155 -10.31 -9.22 16.89
CA PRO A 155 -10.77 -7.83 16.92
C PRO A 155 -10.35 -7.08 18.19
N GLY A 156 -9.57 -5.99 18.02
CA GLY A 156 -9.02 -5.20 19.12
C GLY A 156 -7.77 -5.77 19.80
N ALA A 157 -7.28 -6.92 19.38
CA ALA A 157 -6.07 -7.50 19.93
C ALA A 157 -4.80 -6.81 19.41
N LYS A 158 -3.81 -6.67 20.30
CA LYS A 158 -2.43 -6.30 19.96
C LYS A 158 -1.61 -7.60 19.86
N VAL A 159 -1.09 -7.87 18.68
CA VAL A 159 -0.31 -9.07 18.35
C VAL A 159 0.98 -8.64 17.67
N THR A 160 2.13 -9.08 18.16
CA THR A 160 3.42 -8.70 17.62
C THR A 160 4.20 -9.90 17.08
N ILE A 161 4.74 -9.76 15.85
CA ILE A 161 5.67 -10.73 15.25
C ILE A 161 7.01 -10.02 15.04
N GLY A 162 8.09 -10.61 15.55
CA GLY A 162 9.40 -10.00 15.59
C GLY A 162 9.56 -9.00 16.73
N LYS A 163 10.67 -8.29 16.74
CA LYS A 163 10.99 -7.23 17.71
C LYS A 163 12.10 -6.34 17.17
N GLU A 164 12.18 -5.13 17.68
CA GLU A 164 13.29 -4.21 17.44
C GLU A 164 14.64 -4.85 17.82
N HIS A 165 15.64 -4.68 16.98
CA HIS A 165 16.96 -5.33 17.11
C HIS A 165 16.90 -6.85 17.30
N GLY A 166 15.87 -7.48 16.76
CA GLY A 166 15.65 -8.92 16.81
C GLY A 166 16.33 -9.68 15.66
N LEU A 167 15.68 -10.74 15.23
CA LEU A 167 16.11 -11.51 14.06
C LEU A 167 16.01 -10.65 12.79
N ALA A 168 16.80 -10.99 11.77
CA ALA A 168 16.80 -10.28 10.50
C ALA A 168 15.39 -10.15 9.92
N TYR A 169 14.62 -11.21 9.98
CA TYR A 169 13.26 -11.28 9.43
C TYR A 169 12.22 -11.48 10.53
N ALA A 170 11.14 -10.73 10.50
CA ALA A 170 9.98 -11.08 11.31
C ALA A 170 9.18 -12.20 10.62
N ILE A 171 8.86 -12.04 9.32
CA ILE A 171 8.17 -13.07 8.52
C ILE A 171 8.98 -13.32 7.26
N ARG A 172 9.22 -14.60 6.92
CA ARG A 172 9.98 -14.96 5.74
C ARG A 172 9.41 -16.17 5.01
N THR A 173 9.33 -16.11 3.69
CA THR A 173 9.24 -17.32 2.85
C THR A 173 10.65 -17.86 2.61
N PRO A 174 10.87 -19.17 2.71
CA PRO A 174 12.19 -19.72 2.41
C PRO A 174 12.53 -19.54 0.94
N ASN A 175 13.82 -19.61 0.66
CA ASN A 175 14.45 -19.27 -0.62
C ASN A 175 13.73 -19.82 -1.85
N ILE A 176 13.65 -18.99 -2.89
CA ILE A 176 13.26 -19.35 -4.25
C ILE A 176 14.04 -20.63 -4.69
N PRO A 177 13.38 -21.71 -5.22
CA PRO A 177 12.02 -21.70 -5.77
C PRO A 177 10.90 -22.08 -4.82
N ALA A 178 11.16 -22.39 -3.55
CA ALA A 178 10.11 -22.71 -2.60
C ALA A 178 9.31 -21.44 -2.26
N ARG A 179 8.19 -21.21 -2.92
CA ARG A 179 7.27 -20.11 -2.68
C ARG A 179 6.11 -20.59 -1.85
N GLU A 180 5.56 -19.72 -1.03
CA GLU A 180 4.33 -19.98 -0.32
C GLU A 180 3.22 -19.11 -0.91
N ASP A 181 2.09 -19.72 -1.22
CA ASP A 181 0.99 -19.06 -1.92
C ASP A 181 -0.24 -18.89 -1.04
N TYR A 182 -1.08 -17.92 -1.40
CA TYR A 182 -2.42 -17.71 -0.84
C TYR A 182 -2.46 -17.59 0.68
N TRP A 183 -1.66 -16.69 1.23
CA TRP A 183 -1.68 -16.29 2.62
C TRP A 183 -2.35 -14.93 2.83
N VAL A 184 -2.99 -14.77 3.96
CA VAL A 184 -3.55 -13.51 4.45
C VAL A 184 -2.96 -13.20 5.81
N PHE A 185 -2.37 -12.01 5.95
CA PHE A 185 -1.93 -11.43 7.21
C PHE A 185 -2.72 -10.16 7.46
N SER A 186 -3.36 -10.06 8.64
CA SER A 186 -4.19 -8.88 8.89
C SER A 186 -4.18 -8.44 10.34
N GLN A 187 -4.12 -7.11 10.55
CA GLN A 187 -4.20 -6.44 11.85
C GLN A 187 -3.06 -6.83 12.82
N LEU A 188 -1.89 -7.13 12.31
CA LEU A 188 -0.70 -7.52 13.08
C LEU A 188 0.28 -6.35 13.15
N HIS A 189 1.05 -6.28 14.24
CA HIS A 189 2.24 -5.45 14.34
C HIS A 189 3.48 -6.30 14.04
N ILE A 190 4.26 -5.94 13.02
CA ILE A 190 5.34 -6.74 12.48
C ILE A 190 6.64 -5.92 12.51
N ILE A 191 7.62 -6.37 13.28
CA ILE A 191 8.87 -5.63 13.50
C ILE A 191 10.05 -6.48 13.05
N GLY A 192 10.74 -6.06 11.99
CA GLY A 192 11.94 -6.73 11.49
C GLY A 192 13.23 -6.11 11.98
N GLY A 193 14.26 -6.91 12.24
CA GLY A 193 15.62 -6.38 12.45
C GLY A 193 16.23 -5.80 11.18
N THR A 194 15.90 -6.40 10.03
CA THR A 194 16.24 -5.88 8.69
C THR A 194 14.98 -5.79 7.84
N GLN A 195 14.14 -6.82 7.86
CA GLN A 195 12.90 -6.90 7.10
C GLN A 195 11.74 -7.36 7.99
N ALA A 196 10.66 -6.61 7.99
CA ALA A 196 9.41 -7.03 8.60
C ALA A 196 8.81 -8.20 7.83
N MET A 197 8.87 -8.13 6.49
CA MET A 197 8.44 -9.24 5.62
C MET A 197 9.43 -9.41 4.46
N ASP A 198 9.86 -10.65 4.24
CA ASP A 198 10.57 -11.11 3.03
C ASP A 198 9.76 -12.28 2.45
N ILE A 199 8.90 -11.98 1.49
CA ILE A 199 7.88 -12.92 1.02
C ILE A 199 7.89 -13.06 -0.50
N GLY A 200 7.32 -14.15 -0.99
CA GLY A 200 7.13 -14.39 -2.43
C GLY A 200 6.07 -15.46 -2.66
N GLY A 201 5.47 -15.42 -3.83
CA GLY A 201 4.43 -16.37 -4.24
C GLY A 201 3.16 -15.68 -4.76
N VAL A 202 2.12 -16.47 -4.96
CA VAL A 202 0.87 -16.03 -5.61
C VAL A 202 -0.22 -15.75 -4.58
N GLY A 203 -0.99 -14.70 -4.80
CA GLY A 203 -2.26 -14.45 -4.11
C GLY A 203 -2.15 -14.04 -2.64
N TRP A 204 -1.05 -13.45 -2.23
CA TRP A 204 -0.89 -12.90 -0.89
C TRP A 204 -1.79 -11.67 -0.68
N ARG A 205 -2.30 -11.56 0.54
CA ARG A 205 -3.09 -10.40 1.00
C ARG A 205 -2.53 -9.90 2.31
N ILE A 206 -1.88 -8.76 2.28
CA ILE A 206 -1.29 -8.09 3.44
C ILE A 206 -2.18 -6.88 3.74
N ILE A 207 -2.98 -6.95 4.82
CA ILE A 207 -4.11 -6.03 4.98
C ILE A 207 -4.16 -5.46 6.40
N GLY A 208 -4.02 -4.14 6.52
CA GLY A 208 -4.21 -3.43 7.78
C GLY A 208 -3.19 -3.77 8.86
N ASN A 209 -1.96 -4.10 8.49
CA ASN A 209 -0.87 -4.36 9.43
C ASN A 209 -0.08 -3.07 9.69
N GLU A 210 0.56 -3.01 10.84
CA GLU A 210 1.60 -2.03 11.18
C GLU A 210 2.97 -2.70 11.01
N MET A 211 3.89 -2.07 10.27
CA MET A 211 5.19 -2.67 9.93
C MET A 211 6.33 -1.68 10.14
N GLU A 212 7.38 -2.15 10.81
CA GLU A 212 8.54 -1.36 11.19
C GLU A 212 9.85 -2.12 11.01
N CYS A 213 10.94 -1.38 10.73
CA CYS A 213 12.31 -1.90 10.69
C CYS A 213 13.29 -0.86 11.25
N PRO A 214 13.23 -0.54 12.56
CA PRO A 214 14.03 0.53 13.14
C PRO A 214 15.52 0.23 13.07
N GLY A 215 16.32 1.22 12.60
CA GLY A 215 17.77 1.10 12.49
C GLY A 215 18.26 0.16 11.38
N ALA A 216 17.40 -0.33 10.52
CA ALA A 216 17.76 -1.25 9.44
C ALA A 216 18.45 -0.54 8.27
N ASP A 217 19.33 -1.26 7.58
CA ASP A 217 19.94 -0.85 6.33
C ASP A 217 20.22 -2.08 5.44
N GLY A 218 20.56 -1.86 4.17
CA GLY A 218 20.87 -2.93 3.24
C GLY A 218 20.48 -2.61 1.80
N GLN A 219 20.34 -3.65 1.00
CA GLN A 219 19.90 -3.56 -0.40
C GLN A 219 18.55 -4.30 -0.57
N VAL A 220 17.61 -4.00 0.32
CA VAL A 220 16.32 -4.68 0.47
C VAL A 220 15.24 -3.68 0.88
N GLY A 221 14.02 -4.15 1.10
CA GLY A 221 12.93 -3.36 1.70
C GLY A 221 12.60 -3.82 3.12
N CYS A 222 12.11 -2.92 3.97
CA CYS A 222 11.50 -3.33 5.24
C CYS A 222 10.36 -4.32 4.98
N VAL A 223 9.54 -4.03 3.99
CA VAL A 223 8.60 -4.99 3.41
C VAL A 223 9.08 -5.31 2.00
N GLU A 224 9.51 -6.52 1.77
CA GLU A 224 9.92 -6.98 0.44
C GLU A 224 9.06 -8.13 -0.04
N ALA A 225 8.62 -8.03 -1.30
CA ALA A 225 7.95 -9.11 -2.01
C ALA A 225 8.69 -9.40 -3.31
N SER A 226 9.29 -10.59 -3.41
CA SER A 226 10.08 -11.03 -4.55
C SER A 226 9.36 -12.10 -5.35
N GLY A 227 9.17 -11.88 -6.66
CA GLY A 227 8.41 -12.78 -7.52
C GLY A 227 6.97 -12.95 -7.06
N ALA A 228 6.40 -11.91 -6.48
CA ALA A 228 5.00 -11.90 -6.06
C ALA A 228 4.07 -11.76 -7.27
N ASN A 229 2.92 -12.43 -7.21
CA ASN A 229 1.94 -12.36 -8.27
C ASN A 229 0.53 -12.34 -7.68
N GLN A 230 -0.37 -11.53 -8.27
CA GLN A 230 -1.74 -11.36 -7.76
C GLN A 230 -1.78 -10.95 -6.27
N MET A 231 -0.85 -10.09 -5.86
CA MET A 231 -0.73 -9.64 -4.47
C MET A 231 -1.58 -8.39 -4.23
N ARG A 232 -2.16 -8.30 -3.03
CA ARG A 232 -2.85 -7.12 -2.53
C ARG A 232 -2.20 -6.63 -1.26
N PHE A 233 -1.78 -5.38 -1.27
CA PHE A 233 -1.15 -4.70 -0.15
C PHE A 233 -2.00 -3.49 0.24
N TYR A 234 -2.91 -3.67 1.21
CA TYR A 234 -3.99 -2.72 1.47
C TYR A 234 -4.05 -2.23 2.92
N GLY A 235 -4.21 -0.92 3.08
CA GLY A 235 -4.49 -0.31 4.37
C GLY A 235 -3.43 -0.56 5.43
N ASN A 236 -2.20 -0.86 5.04
CA ASN A 236 -1.10 -1.06 5.97
C ASN A 236 -0.49 0.28 6.38
N GLU A 237 0.08 0.33 7.57
CA GLU A 237 0.93 1.41 8.05
C GLU A 237 2.38 0.92 8.03
N VAL A 238 3.26 1.62 7.29
CA VAL A 238 4.68 1.31 7.20
C VAL A 238 5.47 2.55 7.61
N HIS A 239 6.11 2.48 8.75
CA HIS A 239 6.80 3.63 9.32
C HIS A 239 8.05 3.21 10.09
N ASN A 240 8.86 4.20 10.49
CA ASN A 240 10.05 3.97 11.29
C ASN A 240 10.99 2.89 10.70
N ALA A 241 11.01 2.78 9.36
CA ALA A 241 11.94 1.90 8.67
C ALA A 241 13.22 2.64 8.31
N GLY A 242 14.34 1.97 8.46
CA GLY A 242 15.64 2.49 8.07
C GLY A 242 16.49 3.05 9.22
N MET A 243 17.71 3.44 8.87
CA MET A 243 18.72 3.97 9.78
C MET A 243 18.68 5.50 9.79
N ARG A 244 18.77 6.12 10.97
CA ARG A 244 18.89 7.58 11.10
C ARG A 244 20.34 8.04 10.87
N PRO A 245 20.61 9.17 10.20
CA PRO A 245 19.64 10.07 9.56
C PRO A 245 19.07 9.54 8.23
N ALA A 246 19.73 8.60 7.57
CA ALA A 246 19.26 7.95 6.36
C ALA A 246 19.98 6.63 6.13
N SER A 247 19.25 5.63 5.68
CA SER A 247 19.79 4.38 5.15
C SER A 247 20.43 4.60 3.78
N SER A 248 21.12 3.59 3.26
CA SER A 248 21.62 3.60 1.89
C SER A 248 20.48 3.78 0.88
N LYS A 249 20.79 4.25 -0.33
CA LYS A 249 19.79 4.42 -1.41
C LYS A 249 19.12 3.10 -1.83
N PHE A 250 19.66 1.98 -1.43
CA PHE A 250 19.16 0.64 -1.77
C PHE A 250 18.23 0.05 -0.70
N TYR A 251 18.03 0.77 0.43
CA TYR A 251 17.06 0.35 1.45
C TYR A 251 15.74 1.12 1.27
N HIS A 252 14.62 0.39 1.25
CA HIS A 252 13.30 0.91 0.92
C HIS A 252 12.27 0.59 2.02
N ALA A 253 11.21 1.38 2.14
CA ALA A 253 10.14 1.04 3.06
C ALA A 253 9.32 -0.15 2.52
N VAL A 254 8.85 -0.06 1.27
CA VAL A 254 8.15 -1.15 0.58
C VAL A 254 8.82 -1.41 -0.77
N TYR A 255 9.15 -2.66 -1.05
CA TYR A 255 9.87 -3.07 -2.24
C TYR A 255 9.24 -4.30 -2.91
N PHE A 256 8.65 -4.11 -4.07
CA PHE A 256 8.24 -5.19 -4.94
C PHE A 256 9.39 -5.49 -5.90
N SER A 257 10.13 -6.56 -5.60
CA SER A 257 11.36 -6.91 -6.32
C SER A 257 11.12 -8.07 -7.30
N THR A 258 12.08 -8.28 -8.13
CA THR A 258 12.28 -9.42 -9.05
C THR A 258 11.00 -10.09 -9.56
N ASP A 259 10.56 -9.70 -10.76
CA ASP A 259 9.45 -10.33 -11.48
C ASP A 259 8.10 -10.33 -10.70
N SER A 260 7.87 -9.29 -9.91
CA SER A 260 6.60 -9.12 -9.21
C SER A 260 5.59 -8.43 -10.11
N ASN A 261 4.50 -9.12 -10.45
CA ASN A 261 3.49 -8.67 -11.40
C ASN A 261 2.08 -8.83 -10.84
N HIS A 262 1.10 -8.12 -11.41
CA HIS A 262 -0.29 -8.12 -10.93
C HIS A 262 -0.36 -7.70 -9.45
N ILE A 263 0.25 -6.55 -9.15
CA ILE A 263 0.38 -6.02 -7.79
C ILE A 263 -0.55 -4.84 -7.60
N ASP A 264 -1.33 -4.89 -6.54
CA ASP A 264 -2.28 -3.85 -6.18
C ASP A 264 -1.95 -3.29 -4.78
N VAL A 265 -1.62 -1.99 -4.73
CA VAL A 265 -1.14 -1.28 -3.53
C VAL A 265 -2.06 -0.12 -3.24
N GLY A 266 -2.96 -0.28 -2.27
CA GLY A 266 -3.99 0.72 -2.01
C GLY A 266 -4.24 1.04 -0.54
N TRP A 267 -4.66 2.27 -0.26
CA TRP A 267 -5.05 2.77 1.07
C TRP A 267 -3.98 2.65 2.15
N ASN A 268 -2.72 2.48 1.79
CA ASN A 268 -1.64 2.38 2.76
C ASN A 268 -1.22 3.77 3.24
N HIS A 269 -0.70 3.81 4.47
CA HIS A 269 -0.01 4.94 5.04
C HIS A 269 1.48 4.60 5.17
N ILE A 270 2.32 5.18 4.31
CA ILE A 270 3.77 4.96 4.30
C ILE A 270 4.42 6.28 4.69
N HIS A 271 5.06 6.33 5.86
CA HIS A 271 5.49 7.61 6.39
C HIS A 271 6.66 7.54 7.37
N ASP A 272 7.32 8.67 7.54
CA ASP A 272 8.39 8.87 8.53
C ASP A 272 9.45 7.77 8.52
N ASN A 273 9.82 7.33 7.31
CA ASN A 273 10.86 6.37 7.09
C ASN A 273 12.20 7.07 6.78
N PHE A 274 13.28 6.41 7.17
CA PHE A 274 14.65 6.85 6.88
C PHE A 274 15.25 6.12 5.69
N THR A 275 14.38 5.57 4.86
CA THR A 275 14.69 4.87 3.62
C THR A 275 14.86 5.84 2.46
N CYS A 276 15.48 5.40 1.36
CA CYS A 276 15.54 6.27 0.19
C CYS A 276 14.18 6.35 -0.50
N ARG A 277 13.43 5.23 -0.61
CA ARG A 277 12.15 5.21 -1.33
C ARG A 277 11.04 4.64 -0.46
N ALA A 278 9.89 5.31 -0.45
CA ALA A 278 8.72 4.81 0.24
C ALA A 278 8.18 3.54 -0.43
N LEU A 279 7.99 3.58 -1.75
CA LEU A 279 7.50 2.44 -2.54
C LEU A 279 8.33 2.27 -3.80
N GLN A 280 8.87 1.07 -4.02
CA GLN A 280 9.67 0.74 -5.19
C GLN A 280 9.20 -0.51 -5.92
N PHE A 281 9.19 -0.43 -7.25
CA PHE A 281 9.08 -1.56 -8.18
C PHE A 281 10.36 -1.68 -8.98
N HIS A 282 11.17 -2.70 -8.67
CA HIS A 282 12.44 -2.90 -9.36
C HIS A 282 12.80 -4.39 -9.43
N SER A 283 12.98 -4.90 -10.62
CA SER A 283 13.49 -6.26 -10.85
C SER A 283 15.00 -6.26 -11.00
N SER A 284 15.65 -7.06 -10.20
CA SER A 284 17.07 -7.41 -10.38
C SER A 284 17.20 -8.67 -11.25
N PRO A 285 18.31 -8.83 -11.97
CA PRO A 285 18.55 -10.04 -12.73
C PRO A 285 18.49 -11.28 -11.84
N LEU A 286 17.81 -12.32 -12.31
CA LEU A 286 17.83 -13.62 -11.64
C LEU A 286 19.17 -14.31 -11.88
N CYS A 287 19.84 -14.66 -10.80
CA CYS A 287 20.99 -15.52 -10.88
C CYS A 287 20.54 -16.96 -11.14
N LYS A 288 20.87 -17.52 -12.31
CA LYS A 288 20.64 -18.94 -12.60
C LYS A 288 21.55 -19.81 -11.75
N PRO A 289 21.21 -21.09 -11.54
CA PRO A 289 22.08 -22.00 -10.82
C PRO A 289 23.52 -21.84 -11.29
N ASN A 290 24.44 -21.57 -10.38
CA ASN A 290 25.84 -21.27 -10.57
C ASN A 290 26.25 -19.84 -10.94
N CYS A 291 25.35 -18.86 -10.91
CA CYS A 291 25.63 -17.42 -11.16
C CYS A 291 26.50 -17.11 -12.40
N GLY A 292 26.60 -18.03 -13.34
CA GLY A 292 27.36 -17.85 -14.58
C GLY A 292 26.56 -17.27 -15.74
N ALA A 293 25.25 -17.28 -15.65
CA ALA A 293 24.35 -16.66 -16.61
C ALA A 293 23.25 -15.88 -15.88
N VAL A 294 23.06 -14.63 -16.28
CA VAL A 294 22.00 -13.76 -15.78
C VAL A 294 20.86 -13.77 -16.78
N ASP A 295 19.67 -14.18 -16.36
CA ASP A 295 18.46 -14.06 -17.18
C ASP A 295 17.83 -12.69 -16.93
N THR A 296 17.90 -11.86 -17.95
CA THR A 296 17.33 -10.51 -17.92
C THR A 296 16.05 -10.39 -18.74
N THR A 297 15.66 -11.46 -19.42
CA THR A 297 14.45 -11.46 -20.26
C THR A 297 13.20 -11.58 -19.41
N GLY A 298 12.25 -10.69 -19.63
CA GLY A 298 10.92 -10.75 -19.03
C GLY A 298 10.81 -10.24 -17.60
N LEU A 299 11.87 -9.66 -17.02
CA LEU A 299 11.87 -9.20 -15.63
C LEU A 299 11.18 -7.86 -15.39
N ASN A 300 10.87 -7.08 -16.42
CA ASN A 300 10.16 -5.81 -16.25
C ASN A 300 8.75 -6.07 -15.75
N GLN A 301 8.38 -5.36 -14.69
CA GLN A 301 7.14 -5.56 -13.95
C GLN A 301 5.98 -4.88 -14.66
N TYR A 302 4.79 -5.47 -14.59
CA TYR A 302 3.59 -4.98 -15.24
C TYR A 302 2.33 -5.32 -14.45
N ASP A 303 1.21 -4.71 -14.84
CA ASP A 303 -0.08 -4.79 -14.14
C ASP A 303 0.09 -4.36 -12.67
N LEU A 304 0.47 -3.10 -12.50
CA LEU A 304 0.80 -2.48 -11.22
C LEU A 304 -0.17 -1.33 -10.97
N HIS A 305 -0.90 -1.40 -9.88
CA HIS A 305 -1.86 -0.39 -9.49
C HIS A 305 -1.50 0.18 -8.12
N VAL A 306 -1.15 1.46 -8.08
CA VAL A 306 -0.77 2.18 -6.85
C VAL A 306 -1.78 3.29 -6.62
N HIS A 307 -2.65 3.11 -5.63
CA HIS A 307 -3.78 4.03 -5.51
C HIS A 307 -4.21 4.31 -4.08
N ASP A 308 -4.85 5.44 -3.88
CA ASP A 308 -5.46 5.85 -2.61
C ASP A 308 -4.49 5.85 -1.41
N ASN A 309 -3.16 5.81 -1.65
CA ASN A 309 -2.18 5.80 -0.57
C ASN A 309 -1.94 7.21 -0.03
N LEU A 310 -1.50 7.26 1.22
CA LEU A 310 -0.94 8.44 1.87
C LEU A 310 0.55 8.18 2.09
N ILE A 311 1.41 8.98 1.43
CA ILE A 311 2.87 8.79 1.48
C ILE A 311 3.52 10.10 1.87
N HIS A 312 4.37 10.10 2.91
CA HIS A 312 5.10 11.30 3.30
C HIS A 312 6.33 11.02 4.17
N GLY A 313 7.23 11.99 4.26
CA GLY A 313 8.36 11.94 5.18
C GLY A 313 9.48 10.98 4.79
N ASP A 314 9.56 10.57 3.52
CA ASP A 314 10.64 9.73 2.99
C ASP A 314 11.76 10.54 2.33
N ASN A 315 12.97 9.98 2.30
CA ASN A 315 14.17 10.74 1.95
C ASN A 315 14.30 11.04 0.46
N CYS A 316 13.95 10.10 -0.44
CA CYS A 316 14.10 10.27 -1.88
C CYS A 316 12.74 10.29 -2.60
N ASN A 317 12.23 9.14 -3.03
CA ASN A 317 11.00 9.09 -3.80
C ASN A 317 9.81 8.62 -2.99
N GLY A 318 8.63 9.14 -3.30
CA GLY A 318 7.36 8.57 -2.86
C GLY A 318 7.09 7.25 -3.58
N ILE A 319 6.90 7.28 -4.90
CA ILE A 319 6.70 6.09 -5.74
C ILE A 319 7.80 6.03 -6.80
N ASN A 320 8.46 4.89 -6.91
CA ASN A 320 9.49 4.63 -7.92
C ASN A 320 9.13 3.41 -8.78
N PHE A 321 8.83 3.67 -10.04
CA PHE A 321 8.68 2.65 -11.09
C PHE A 321 10.02 2.50 -11.82
N ALA A 322 10.90 1.62 -11.31
CA ALA A 322 12.27 1.51 -11.80
C ALA A 322 12.41 0.58 -13.00
N THR A 323 11.79 -0.59 -12.98
CA THR A 323 11.86 -1.57 -14.08
C THR A 323 10.44 -2.04 -14.42
N VAL A 324 9.70 -1.25 -15.18
CA VAL A 324 8.31 -1.54 -15.52
C VAL A 324 8.11 -1.64 -17.03
N ASP A 325 7.08 -2.39 -17.44
CA ASP A 325 6.71 -2.56 -18.85
C ASP A 325 5.19 -2.42 -19.06
N PRO A 326 4.69 -1.19 -19.19
CA PRO A 326 3.26 -0.95 -19.42
C PRO A 326 2.69 -1.59 -20.70
N SER A 327 3.53 -2.05 -21.62
CA SER A 327 3.05 -2.74 -22.83
C SER A 327 2.52 -4.16 -22.54
N LYS A 328 2.89 -4.74 -21.39
CA LYS A 328 2.44 -6.07 -20.94
C LYS A 328 1.22 -6.02 -20.04
N GLY A 329 0.96 -4.88 -19.41
CA GLY A 329 -0.16 -4.67 -18.49
C GLY A 329 -0.08 -3.29 -17.86
N ALA A 330 -1.23 -2.73 -17.48
CA ALA A 330 -1.31 -1.37 -16.99
C ALA A 330 -0.34 -1.09 -15.83
N VAL A 331 0.31 0.08 -15.85
CA VAL A 331 1.08 0.61 -14.73
C VAL A 331 0.51 1.97 -14.39
N GLU A 332 -0.11 2.08 -13.22
CA GLU A 332 -0.92 3.24 -12.85
C GLU A 332 -0.63 3.74 -11.44
N ALA A 333 -0.62 5.06 -11.26
CA ALA A 333 -0.66 5.71 -9.95
C ALA A 333 -1.80 6.73 -9.91
N TYR A 334 -2.78 6.51 -9.03
CA TYR A 334 -3.97 7.39 -8.98
C TYR A 334 -4.52 7.59 -7.57
N ASN A 335 -5.21 8.71 -7.37
CA ASN A 335 -5.81 9.10 -6.08
C ASN A 335 -4.82 9.12 -4.89
N ASN A 336 -3.51 9.07 -5.12
CA ASN A 336 -2.55 9.12 -4.03
C ASN A 336 -2.39 10.56 -3.53
N VAL A 337 -2.17 10.70 -2.23
CA VAL A 337 -1.69 11.93 -1.61
C VAL A 337 -0.24 11.71 -1.21
N ILE A 338 0.68 12.48 -1.80
CA ILE A 338 2.13 12.34 -1.56
C ILE A 338 2.67 13.72 -1.24
N TYR A 339 3.32 13.85 -0.08
CA TYR A 339 3.86 15.14 0.33
C TYR A 339 5.14 14.99 1.16
N HIS A 340 5.96 16.04 1.16
CA HIS A 340 7.22 16.09 1.92
C HIS A 340 8.09 14.85 1.70
N VAL A 341 8.31 14.46 0.47
CA VAL A 341 9.29 13.44 0.08
C VAL A 341 10.47 14.10 -0.65
N GLY A 342 11.62 13.44 -0.67
CA GLY A 342 12.85 14.04 -1.19
C GLY A 342 13.48 15.05 -0.23
N LEU A 343 13.36 14.81 1.08
CA LEU A 343 13.73 15.75 2.14
C LEU A 343 15.22 15.73 2.51
N MET A 344 15.90 14.63 2.25
CA MET A 344 17.26 14.43 2.75
C MET A 344 18.27 14.09 1.66
N ASP A 345 19.50 14.47 1.93
CA ASP A 345 20.69 14.00 1.26
C ASP A 345 20.86 12.49 1.49
N ALA A 346 20.49 11.67 0.56
CA ALA A 346 20.99 10.30 0.53
C ALA A 346 22.50 10.41 0.31
N LYS A 347 23.28 10.09 1.34
CA LYS A 347 24.75 10.26 1.37
C LYS A 347 25.40 9.85 0.05
N GLY A 348 25.79 10.84 -0.76
CA GLY A 348 26.70 10.68 -1.90
C GLY A 348 26.25 9.80 -3.07
N ASP A 349 25.09 9.25 -3.02
CA ASP A 349 24.65 8.23 -3.96
C ASP A 349 23.48 8.70 -4.82
N GLY A 350 23.63 9.74 -5.59
CA GLY A 350 22.69 10.20 -6.61
C GLY A 350 21.32 9.48 -6.67
N GLY A 351 20.43 9.79 -5.75
CA GLY A 351 19.05 9.30 -5.78
C GLY A 351 18.17 10.28 -6.54
N ALA A 352 17.10 9.81 -7.16
CA ALA A 352 16.07 10.70 -7.64
C ALA A 352 15.21 11.17 -6.46
N PHE A 353 14.81 12.45 -6.49
CA PHE A 353 14.04 13.09 -5.42
C PHE A 353 12.75 13.64 -6.01
N SER A 354 11.71 12.82 -6.04
CA SER A 354 10.42 13.21 -6.61
C SER A 354 9.27 12.46 -5.94
N CYS A 355 8.07 13.01 -6.01
CA CYS A 355 6.91 12.28 -5.53
C CYS A 355 6.67 11.03 -6.35
N ILE A 356 6.71 11.11 -7.68
CA ILE A 356 6.55 9.96 -8.57
C ILE A 356 7.67 9.95 -9.60
N TYR A 357 8.41 8.85 -9.66
CA TYR A 357 9.55 8.66 -10.53
C TYR A 357 9.41 7.42 -11.41
N VAL A 358 9.74 7.57 -12.69
CA VAL A 358 9.89 6.47 -13.64
C VAL A 358 11.35 6.41 -14.06
N ALA A 359 12.05 5.36 -13.66
CA ALA A 359 13.51 5.34 -13.79
C ALA A 359 14.01 4.99 -15.18
N GLY A 360 13.28 4.23 -15.98
CA GLY A 360 13.75 3.80 -17.31
C GLY A 360 15.12 3.12 -17.26
N ILE A 361 15.31 2.18 -16.35
CA ILE A 361 16.62 1.53 -16.15
C ILE A 361 16.87 0.49 -17.23
N THR A 362 18.03 0.59 -17.90
CA THR A 362 18.49 -0.34 -18.93
C THR A 362 19.40 -1.46 -18.41
N ASN A 363 19.77 -1.43 -17.14
CA ASN A 363 20.88 -2.23 -16.61
C ASN A 363 20.62 -3.73 -16.59
N HIS A 364 19.40 -4.18 -16.87
CA HIS A 364 18.98 -5.55 -16.60
C HIS A 364 18.26 -6.23 -17.78
N GLY A 365 18.51 -5.83 -19.01
CA GLY A 365 17.97 -6.48 -20.21
C GLY A 365 17.05 -5.57 -21.02
N ALA A 366 16.00 -6.15 -21.63
CA ALA A 366 15.09 -5.41 -22.49
C ALA A 366 14.40 -4.29 -21.71
N GLU A 367 14.39 -3.12 -22.31
CA GLU A 367 13.71 -1.94 -21.77
C GLU A 367 12.19 -2.16 -21.76
N GLY A 368 11.52 -1.68 -20.72
CA GLY A 368 10.07 -1.59 -20.73
C GLY A 368 9.60 -0.54 -21.74
N THR A 369 8.44 -0.75 -22.30
CA THR A 369 7.82 0.13 -23.28
C THR A 369 6.40 0.53 -22.89
N GLY A 370 5.94 1.66 -23.37
CA GLY A 370 4.57 2.13 -23.15
C GLY A 370 4.48 3.30 -22.18
N THR A 371 3.32 3.47 -21.59
CA THR A 371 3.01 4.67 -20.80
C THR A 371 2.58 4.29 -19.38
N VAL A 372 3.26 4.87 -18.39
CA VAL A 372 2.80 4.89 -17.00
C VAL A 372 1.73 5.96 -16.86
N GLU A 373 0.53 5.57 -16.43
CA GLU A 373 -0.60 6.48 -16.25
C GLU A 373 -0.62 7.05 -14.83
N VAL A 374 -0.59 8.37 -14.71
CA VAL A 374 -0.54 9.07 -13.42
C VAL A 374 -1.66 10.11 -13.39
N PHE A 375 -2.70 9.84 -12.60
CA PHE A 375 -3.89 10.67 -12.64
C PHE A 375 -4.59 10.82 -11.28
N ASN A 376 -5.28 11.93 -11.12
CA ASN A 376 -6.03 12.25 -9.90
C ASN A 376 -5.18 12.21 -8.61
N ASN A 377 -3.87 12.43 -8.67
CA ASN A 377 -3.04 12.50 -7.46
C ASN A 377 -2.95 13.94 -6.93
N THR A 378 -2.75 14.06 -5.64
CA THR A 378 -2.43 15.33 -4.97
C THR A 378 -1.01 15.25 -4.44
N LEU A 379 -0.13 16.11 -4.96
CA LEU A 379 1.29 16.17 -4.64
C LEU A 379 1.63 17.52 -4.03
N TYR A 380 2.37 17.49 -2.92
CA TYR A 380 2.69 18.71 -2.20
C TYR A 380 4.13 18.67 -1.68
N ASP A 381 4.93 19.69 -1.99
CA ASP A 381 6.31 19.84 -1.52
C ASP A 381 7.20 18.64 -1.83
N CYS A 382 7.28 18.28 -3.10
CA CYS A 382 8.04 17.14 -3.58
C CYS A 382 9.46 17.56 -3.99
N GLY A 383 10.45 16.79 -3.57
CA GLY A 383 11.84 17.05 -3.93
C GLY A 383 12.39 18.30 -3.26
N ALA A 384 12.01 18.55 -2.02
CA ALA A 384 12.32 19.77 -1.26
C ALA A 384 13.82 20.00 -1.01
N ASN A 385 14.66 19.00 -1.21
CA ASN A 385 16.12 19.14 -1.10
C ASN A 385 16.81 19.19 -2.48
N ASN A 386 16.41 20.12 -3.30
CA ASN A 386 16.87 20.27 -4.69
C ASN A 386 18.37 20.54 -4.88
N SER A 387 19.07 21.03 -3.85
CA SER A 387 20.42 21.59 -4.00
C SER A 387 21.52 20.55 -4.16
N ARG A 388 21.26 19.27 -3.96
CA ARG A 388 22.29 18.24 -3.79
C ARG A 388 22.12 16.97 -4.60
N ASN A 389 21.16 16.94 -5.49
CA ASN A 389 20.91 15.77 -6.33
C ASN A 389 21.90 15.71 -7.49
N ALA A 390 22.84 14.77 -7.43
CA ALA A 390 23.82 14.56 -8.47
C ALA A 390 23.21 14.05 -9.80
N ASP A 391 22.10 13.33 -9.74
CA ASP A 391 21.42 12.77 -10.92
C ASP A 391 20.47 13.76 -11.60
N GLY A 392 20.17 14.87 -10.97
CA GLY A 392 19.30 15.91 -11.51
C GLY A 392 17.81 15.59 -11.54
N SER A 393 17.40 14.36 -11.23
CA SER A 393 15.99 13.94 -11.25
C SER A 393 15.26 14.38 -9.99
N ARG A 394 14.35 15.35 -10.12
CA ARG A 394 13.69 16.03 -8.99
C ARG A 394 12.32 16.59 -9.37
N GLY A 395 11.64 17.17 -8.39
CA GLY A 395 10.33 17.77 -8.57
C GLY A 395 9.18 16.84 -8.24
N ALA A 396 7.97 17.22 -8.59
CA ALA A 396 6.81 16.39 -8.32
C ALA A 396 6.81 15.10 -9.16
N PHE A 397 7.14 15.23 -10.44
CA PHE A 397 7.25 14.11 -11.38
C PHE A 397 8.60 14.12 -12.06
N ALA A 398 9.21 12.95 -12.20
CA ALA A 398 10.44 12.83 -12.95
C ALA A 398 10.50 11.53 -13.78
N VAL A 399 11.16 11.63 -14.96
CA VAL A 399 11.53 10.46 -15.76
C VAL A 399 13.04 10.48 -15.93
N GLY A 400 13.71 9.49 -15.36
CA GLY A 400 15.16 9.39 -15.38
C GLY A 400 15.76 8.96 -16.71
N GLY A 401 17.09 9.11 -16.80
CA GLY A 401 17.90 8.92 -18.00
C GLY A 401 17.94 7.48 -18.51
N GLY A 402 16.86 6.98 -18.98
CA GLY A 402 16.73 5.70 -19.65
C GLY A 402 16.23 5.85 -21.07
N PRO A 403 15.85 4.76 -21.69
CA PRO A 403 15.41 4.72 -23.06
C PRO A 403 14.13 5.48 -23.30
N ARG A 404 13.96 5.84 -24.54
CA ARG A 404 12.93 6.74 -25.05
C ARG A 404 11.58 6.07 -25.30
N SER A 405 11.43 4.82 -24.91
CA SER A 405 10.23 3.99 -25.14
C SER A 405 9.26 3.95 -23.96
N LEU A 406 9.69 4.40 -22.77
CA LEU A 406 8.86 4.48 -21.57
C LEU A 406 8.47 5.93 -21.28
N ASN A 407 7.18 6.19 -21.16
CA ASN A 407 6.62 7.53 -20.99
C ASN A 407 5.76 7.60 -19.73
N MET A 408 5.51 8.84 -19.26
CA MET A 408 4.56 9.15 -18.19
C MET A 408 3.48 10.08 -18.73
N ARG A 409 2.20 9.74 -18.48
CA ARG A 409 1.07 10.61 -18.84
C ARG A 409 0.38 11.13 -17.58
N LEU A 410 0.29 12.46 -17.47
CA LEU A 410 -0.24 13.17 -16.31
C LEU A 410 -1.63 13.72 -16.60
N ARG A 411 -2.66 13.33 -15.84
CA ARG A 411 -4.02 13.85 -15.99
C ARG A 411 -4.67 14.15 -14.65
N ASN A 412 -5.37 15.24 -14.56
CA ASN A 412 -6.15 15.62 -13.38
C ASN A 412 -5.34 15.67 -12.05
N ASN A 413 -4.02 15.79 -12.09
CA ASN A 413 -3.24 15.89 -10.86
C ASN A 413 -3.25 17.32 -10.32
N ILE A 414 -3.16 17.47 -9.02
CA ILE A 414 -2.84 18.72 -8.33
C ILE A 414 -1.40 18.65 -7.85
N VAL A 415 -0.62 19.68 -8.15
CA VAL A 415 0.76 19.83 -7.67
C VAL A 415 0.94 21.22 -7.08
N GLN A 416 1.24 21.26 -5.80
CA GLN A 416 1.66 22.47 -5.11
C GLN A 416 3.11 22.32 -4.61
N GLN A 417 3.98 23.26 -5.00
CA GLN A 417 5.38 23.35 -4.59
C GLN A 417 5.62 24.67 -3.86
N ASN A 418 6.40 24.68 -2.80
CA ASN A 418 6.50 25.84 -1.91
C ASN A 418 7.87 26.54 -1.90
N GLY A 419 8.54 26.63 -2.99
CA GLY A 419 9.69 27.51 -3.03
C GLY A 419 10.96 26.92 -3.63
N GLY A 420 11.07 26.96 -4.91
CA GLY A 420 12.27 26.63 -5.65
C GLY A 420 12.29 25.20 -6.22
N GLU A 421 11.36 24.35 -5.81
CA GLU A 421 11.19 23.04 -6.40
C GLU A 421 10.54 23.17 -7.79
N ILE A 422 10.90 22.25 -8.69
CA ILE A 422 10.30 22.17 -10.01
C ILE A 422 9.09 21.21 -10.02
N TYR A 423 8.21 21.40 -10.99
CA TYR A 423 7.08 20.49 -11.16
C TYR A 423 7.48 19.18 -11.83
N ILE A 424 8.24 19.28 -12.93
CA ILE A 424 8.55 18.15 -13.81
C ILE A 424 10.04 18.17 -14.18
N ASP A 425 10.71 17.05 -14.00
CA ASP A 425 12.03 16.76 -14.54
C ASP A 425 11.93 15.68 -15.63
N GLY A 426 11.96 16.12 -16.88
CA GLY A 426 11.81 15.28 -18.06
C GLY A 426 11.40 16.11 -19.27
N ASN A 427 11.65 15.59 -20.46
CA ASN A 427 11.31 16.28 -21.69
C ASN A 427 9.90 15.94 -22.21
N LYS A 428 9.41 16.69 -23.20
CA LYS A 428 8.07 16.51 -23.79
C LYS A 428 7.85 15.15 -24.46
N SER A 429 8.90 14.47 -24.85
CA SER A 429 8.78 13.13 -25.44
C SER A 429 8.64 12.04 -24.38
N GLN A 430 8.96 12.33 -23.12
CA GLN A 430 8.89 11.39 -22.00
C GLN A 430 7.71 11.66 -21.06
N ILE A 431 7.35 12.92 -20.90
CA ILE A 431 6.22 13.33 -20.05
C ILE A 431 5.26 14.18 -20.87
N ASN A 432 4.00 13.81 -20.86
CA ASN A 432 2.92 14.57 -21.48
C ASN A 432 1.64 14.49 -20.63
N GLY A 433 0.59 15.16 -21.03
CA GLY A 433 -0.68 15.10 -20.32
C GLY A 433 -1.53 16.35 -20.45
N ASP A 434 -2.62 16.39 -19.72
CA ASP A 434 -3.57 17.49 -19.75
C ASP A 434 -4.37 17.64 -18.45
N LYS A 435 -4.97 18.81 -18.30
CA LYS A 435 -5.88 19.13 -17.19
C LYS A 435 -5.27 18.88 -15.80
N ASN A 436 -4.04 19.34 -15.58
CA ASN A 436 -3.43 19.33 -14.26
C ASN A 436 -3.48 20.74 -13.65
N LEU A 437 -3.43 20.83 -12.32
CA LEU A 437 -3.30 22.09 -11.61
C LEU A 437 -1.89 22.22 -11.04
N TRP A 438 -1.26 23.36 -11.29
CA TRP A 438 0.11 23.70 -10.89
C TRP A 438 0.12 24.96 -10.05
N TYR A 439 0.76 24.94 -8.89
CA TYR A 439 0.84 26.10 -8.02
C TYR A 439 2.16 26.14 -7.23
N GLY A 440 2.70 27.33 -7.04
CA GLY A 440 3.80 27.63 -6.12
C GLY A 440 5.20 27.66 -6.71
N ALA A 441 5.48 26.98 -7.83
CA ALA A 441 6.80 26.96 -8.50
C ALA A 441 6.80 27.70 -9.85
N GLY A 442 6.06 28.78 -9.96
CA GLY A 442 5.97 29.61 -11.16
C GLY A 442 4.94 29.12 -12.17
N SER A 443 5.17 29.36 -13.46
CA SER A 443 4.27 28.94 -14.53
C SER A 443 4.21 27.43 -14.65
N GLY A 444 3.04 26.90 -15.01
CA GLY A 444 2.87 25.47 -15.25
C GLY A 444 3.80 24.94 -16.34
N PRO A 445 4.15 23.66 -16.27
CA PRO A 445 5.14 23.06 -17.16
C PRO A 445 4.63 22.96 -18.60
N GLY A 446 5.51 23.21 -19.56
CA GLY A 446 5.17 23.15 -20.98
C GLY A 446 4.99 21.73 -21.54
N GLN A 447 5.19 20.70 -20.73
CA GLN A 447 4.99 19.29 -21.07
C GLN A 447 3.50 18.90 -21.10
N THR A 448 2.67 19.62 -20.37
CA THR A 448 1.23 19.35 -20.25
C THR A 448 0.40 20.53 -20.78
N GLN A 449 -0.85 20.28 -21.15
CA GLN A 449 -1.75 21.25 -21.75
C GLN A 449 -3.08 21.36 -21.00
N ASN A 450 -3.87 22.41 -21.35
CA ASN A 450 -5.17 22.66 -20.71
C ASN A 450 -5.10 22.71 -19.17
N ASN A 451 -4.01 23.23 -18.63
CA ASN A 451 -3.71 23.26 -17.21
C ASN A 451 -4.34 24.48 -16.53
N ILE A 452 -4.51 24.34 -15.22
CA ILE A 452 -4.84 25.44 -14.31
C ILE A 452 -3.57 25.84 -13.55
N ASN A 453 -3.29 27.16 -13.52
CA ASN A 453 -2.19 27.72 -12.74
C ASN A 453 -2.81 28.63 -11.67
N ALA A 454 -3.21 28.03 -10.55
CA ALA A 454 -3.87 28.72 -9.45
C ALA A 454 -3.70 27.96 -8.13
N ASP A 455 -3.92 28.66 -7.03
CA ASP A 455 -3.99 28.04 -5.70
C ASP A 455 -5.09 26.97 -5.68
N PRO A 456 -4.78 25.71 -5.34
CA PRO A 456 -5.78 24.64 -5.25
C PRO A 456 -6.79 24.85 -4.13
N GLN A 457 -6.52 25.75 -3.18
CA GLN A 457 -7.39 26.07 -2.04
C GLN A 457 -7.69 24.82 -1.18
N PHE A 458 -6.65 24.14 -0.74
CA PHE A 458 -6.79 23.05 0.23
C PHE A 458 -7.40 23.55 1.54
N VAL A 459 -8.10 22.68 2.22
CA VAL A 459 -8.73 23.00 3.54
C VAL A 459 -7.66 23.35 4.56
N ASN A 460 -6.63 22.52 4.70
CA ASN A 460 -5.50 22.77 5.58
C ASN A 460 -4.26 21.99 5.13
N PRO A 461 -3.47 22.50 4.18
CA PRO A 461 -2.25 21.83 3.73
C PRO A 461 -1.08 22.04 4.69
N GLN A 462 -1.25 22.87 5.74
CA GLN A 462 -0.15 23.22 6.63
C GLN A 462 0.21 22.04 7.53
N PHE A 463 1.24 21.38 7.14
CA PHE A 463 2.03 20.55 8.03
C PHE A 463 2.91 21.49 8.88
N VAL A 464 2.78 21.47 10.19
CA VAL A 464 3.75 22.10 11.07
C VAL A 464 5.03 21.27 10.93
N ASN A 465 5.97 21.77 10.10
CA ASN A 465 7.28 21.17 9.93
C ASN A 465 7.96 21.03 11.31
N PRO A 466 8.09 19.83 11.88
CA PRO A 466 8.96 19.67 13.02
C PRO A 466 10.38 19.81 12.46
N GLN A 467 10.99 20.95 12.75
CA GLN A 467 12.41 21.15 12.49
C GLN A 467 13.17 19.87 12.83
N LEU A 468 14.09 19.48 11.97
CA LEU A 468 14.97 18.33 11.95
C LEU A 468 15.78 18.02 13.25
N VAL A 469 15.26 18.38 14.40
CA VAL A 469 15.91 18.20 15.69
C VAL A 469 14.97 17.46 16.62
N ASN A 470 14.85 16.19 16.41
CA ASN A 470 14.06 15.24 17.21
C ASN A 470 12.67 14.93 16.63
N PRO A 471 12.53 13.95 15.74
CA PRO A 471 11.22 13.50 15.31
C PRO A 471 10.55 12.70 16.44
N GLN A 472 9.93 13.38 17.34
CA GLN A 472 8.79 12.81 18.02
C GLN A 472 7.66 12.85 16.99
N PHE A 473 7.07 11.71 16.75
CA PHE A 473 5.97 11.49 15.84
C PHE A 473 4.94 12.61 15.92
N VAL A 474 4.93 13.48 14.92
CA VAL A 474 3.90 14.50 14.78
C VAL A 474 2.72 13.80 14.14
N ASN A 475 1.62 13.78 14.87
CA ASN A 475 0.33 13.24 14.47
C ASN A 475 0.04 13.56 12.98
N PRO A 476 -0.05 12.55 12.08
CA PRO A 476 -0.35 12.75 10.67
C PRO A 476 -1.75 13.32 10.41
N GLY A 477 -2.56 13.49 11.46
CA GLY A 477 -3.90 14.07 11.40
C GLY A 477 -3.95 15.58 11.16
N GLY A 478 -2.84 16.26 10.81
CA GLY A 478 -2.83 17.71 10.63
C GLY A 478 -2.96 18.22 9.21
N ALA A 479 -2.58 17.45 8.18
CA ALA A 479 -2.64 17.88 6.78
C ALA A 479 -3.96 17.43 6.12
N ASP A 480 -4.77 18.38 5.73
CA ASP A 480 -6.03 18.14 5.03
C ASP A 480 -5.95 18.69 3.60
N PHE A 481 -5.82 17.80 2.64
CA PHE A 481 -5.75 18.11 1.21
C PHE A 481 -7.09 18.05 0.49
N HIS A 482 -8.20 18.01 1.20
CA HIS A 482 -9.51 18.22 0.60
C HIS A 482 -9.61 19.64 0.03
N LEU A 483 -10.44 19.77 -0.97
CA LEU A 483 -10.66 21.04 -1.67
C LEU A 483 -11.78 21.83 -0.99
N ARG A 484 -11.60 23.14 -0.90
CA ARG A 484 -12.72 24.03 -0.56
C ARG A 484 -13.69 24.15 -1.72
N GLY A 485 -14.97 24.40 -1.45
CA GLY A 485 -16.00 24.50 -2.47
C GLY A 485 -15.76 25.56 -3.54
N SER A 486 -14.87 26.55 -3.28
CA SER A 486 -14.43 27.58 -4.22
C SER A 486 -13.17 27.23 -5.01
N SER A 487 -12.62 26.01 -4.83
CA SER A 487 -11.38 25.59 -5.50
C SER A 487 -11.53 25.66 -7.02
N PRO A 488 -10.50 26.17 -7.75
CA PRO A 488 -10.45 26.10 -9.20
C PRO A 488 -10.28 24.68 -9.74
N ALA A 489 -9.96 23.72 -8.88
CA ALA A 489 -9.88 22.29 -9.22
C ALA A 489 -11.25 21.63 -9.35
N LYS A 490 -12.32 22.26 -8.80
CA LYS A 490 -13.67 21.74 -8.85
C LYS A 490 -14.20 21.67 -10.30
N ASP A 491 -14.77 20.53 -10.68
CA ASP A 491 -15.37 20.31 -12.00
C ASP A 491 -14.43 20.57 -13.21
N ALA A 492 -13.11 20.52 -12.99
CA ALA A 492 -12.12 20.90 -14.01
C ALA A 492 -11.45 19.71 -14.72
N GLY A 493 -11.62 18.50 -14.21
CA GLY A 493 -10.97 17.29 -14.67
C GLY A 493 -11.60 16.67 -15.93
N ALA A 494 -10.91 15.70 -16.49
CA ALA A 494 -11.43 14.78 -17.49
C ALA A 494 -11.97 13.51 -16.83
N ALA A 495 -12.90 12.84 -17.49
CA ALA A 495 -13.30 11.50 -17.08
C ALA A 495 -12.12 10.52 -17.31
N VAL A 496 -11.59 9.97 -16.25
CA VAL A 496 -10.50 8.99 -16.25
C VAL A 496 -10.87 7.86 -15.30
N ALA A 497 -10.81 6.63 -15.79
CA ALA A 497 -11.03 5.44 -14.98
C ALA A 497 -9.75 4.61 -14.88
N PRO A 498 -9.44 4.03 -13.73
CA PRO A 498 -8.35 3.08 -13.60
C PRO A 498 -8.64 1.81 -14.41
N ASN A 499 -7.58 1.21 -14.91
CA ASN A 499 -7.63 -0.10 -15.57
C ASN A 499 -7.18 -1.19 -14.58
N ASN A 500 -7.83 -1.27 -13.43
CA ASN A 500 -7.48 -2.20 -12.36
C ASN A 500 -8.47 -3.37 -12.29
N PRO A 501 -8.13 -4.56 -12.84
CA PRO A 501 -9.00 -5.72 -12.83
C PRO A 501 -9.08 -6.40 -11.45
N LEU A 502 -8.19 -6.05 -10.52
CA LEU A 502 -8.11 -6.70 -9.21
C LEU A 502 -9.11 -6.14 -8.19
N VAL A 503 -9.72 -4.99 -8.48
CA VAL A 503 -10.78 -4.38 -7.67
C VAL A 503 -12.14 -4.69 -8.28
N PRO A 504 -12.89 -5.68 -7.79
CA PRO A 504 -14.23 -5.96 -8.31
C PRO A 504 -15.15 -4.76 -8.08
N GLY A 505 -15.79 -4.29 -9.14
CA GLY A 505 -16.76 -3.21 -9.07
C GLY A 505 -16.25 -1.83 -9.45
N SER A 506 -15.05 -1.72 -10.00
CA SER A 506 -14.48 -0.45 -10.52
C SER A 506 -15.21 0.12 -11.73
N ALA A 507 -16.47 -0.25 -11.96
CA ALA A 507 -17.30 0.33 -13.03
C ALA A 507 -17.52 1.84 -12.88
N GLN A 508 -17.35 2.38 -11.67
CA GLN A 508 -17.40 3.81 -11.39
C GLN A 508 -16.16 4.24 -10.62
N PRO A 509 -15.36 5.17 -11.16
CA PRO A 509 -14.22 5.70 -10.44
C PRO A 509 -14.66 6.37 -9.15
N THR A 510 -13.91 6.16 -8.10
CA THR A 510 -14.06 6.86 -6.82
C THR A 510 -12.84 7.73 -6.55
N ASP A 511 -12.97 8.66 -5.65
CA ASP A 511 -11.86 9.39 -5.06
C ASP A 511 -11.22 8.60 -3.90
N LYS A 512 -10.19 9.17 -3.27
CA LYS A 512 -9.47 8.55 -2.13
C LYS A 512 -10.37 8.21 -0.94
N ASP A 513 -11.44 8.94 -0.73
CA ASP A 513 -12.42 8.71 0.33
C ASP A 513 -13.56 7.77 -0.08
N GLY A 514 -13.54 7.25 -1.30
CA GLY A 514 -14.58 6.40 -1.85
C GLY A 514 -15.79 7.18 -2.40
N VAL A 515 -15.70 8.51 -2.53
CA VAL A 515 -16.74 9.33 -3.16
C VAL A 515 -16.74 9.07 -4.67
N THR A 516 -17.89 8.74 -5.22
CA THR A 516 -18.05 8.45 -6.66
C THR A 516 -17.73 9.69 -7.50
N ARG A 517 -16.99 9.54 -8.58
CA ARG A 517 -16.68 10.61 -9.54
C ARG A 517 -17.55 10.50 -10.79
N PRO A 518 -18.10 11.61 -11.34
CA PRO A 518 -18.10 12.96 -10.74
C PRO A 518 -19.24 13.16 -9.75
N GLN A 519 -19.11 14.12 -8.84
CA GLN A 519 -20.21 14.64 -8.03
C GLN A 519 -20.87 15.87 -8.69
N GLY A 520 -20.14 16.61 -9.51
CA GLY A 520 -20.59 17.79 -10.24
C GLY A 520 -20.71 17.56 -11.74
N LYS A 521 -20.30 18.57 -12.51
CA LYS A 521 -20.36 18.57 -13.99
C LYS A 521 -19.22 17.76 -14.63
N ALA A 522 -18.10 17.65 -13.92
CA ALA A 522 -16.90 16.93 -14.34
C ALA A 522 -16.16 16.41 -13.10
N PHE A 523 -15.10 15.64 -13.28
CA PHE A 523 -14.23 15.22 -12.18
C PHE A 523 -13.54 16.44 -11.57
N ASP A 524 -13.36 16.42 -10.26
CA ASP A 524 -12.43 17.35 -9.62
C ASP A 524 -10.99 16.90 -9.88
N LEU A 525 -10.05 17.83 -9.89
CA LEU A 525 -8.64 17.50 -9.97
C LEU A 525 -8.14 17.01 -8.61
N GLY A 526 -7.10 16.18 -8.61
CA GLY A 526 -6.48 15.67 -7.40
C GLY A 526 -7.17 14.43 -6.81
N ALA A 527 -6.72 14.06 -5.61
CA ALA A 527 -7.11 12.82 -4.95
C ALA A 527 -8.55 12.83 -4.39
N TYR A 528 -9.16 13.99 -4.26
CA TYR A 528 -10.47 14.15 -3.62
C TYR A 528 -11.50 14.79 -4.54
N GLU A 529 -12.74 14.36 -4.40
CA GLU A 529 -13.93 14.92 -5.05
C GLU A 529 -14.74 15.71 -4.01
N ILE A 530 -15.21 16.89 -4.35
CA ILE A 530 -16.07 17.69 -3.49
C ILE A 530 -17.48 17.10 -3.53
N PRO A 531 -18.02 16.58 -2.44
CA PRO A 531 -19.40 16.09 -2.40
C PRO A 531 -20.39 17.22 -2.70
N ASN A 532 -21.48 16.88 -3.43
CA ASN A 532 -22.59 17.80 -3.69
C ASN A 532 -23.43 18.07 -2.43
#